data_dd016c2a0faaecb1815fdd2e4214f60b
#
_entry.id   dd016c2a0faaecb1815fdd2e4214f60b
#
_cell.length_a   1.000
_cell.length_b   1.000
_cell.length_c   1.000
_cell.angle_alpha   90.00
_cell.angle_beta   90.00
_cell.angle_gamma   90.00
#
_symmetry.space_group_name_H-M   'P 1'
#
loop_
_entity.id
_entity.type
_entity.pdbx_description
1 polymer ?
#
loop_
_entity_poly.entity_id
_entity_poly.type
_entity_poly.pdbx_seq_one_letter_code
_entity_poly.pdbx_strand_id
1 'polypeptide(L)'
;DLGGAKLAYLAYQKSREGKGPEPTIDGFTPEQQFFLSWGQWRGDEIRPETQRTMIQGDPHPIAKFRVNGPLSNLPAFSEAFSCKSGDAMVRPKEDRCEVW
;
A
#
# COMPACT_ATOMS: atom_id res chain seq x y z
N ASP A 1 -7.16 -0.12 7.09
CA ASP A 1 -6.16 -0.48 6.07
C ASP A 1 -4.77 0.15 6.36
N LEU A 2 -4.65 1.47 6.67
CA LEU A 2 -3.36 2.13 6.89
C LEU A 2 -2.55 1.51 8.04
N GLY A 3 -3.14 1.38 9.23
CA GLY A 3 -2.46 0.75 10.37
C GLY A 3 -2.08 -0.71 10.10
N GLY A 4 -2.96 -1.47 9.45
CA GLY A 4 -2.67 -2.84 9.04
C GLY A 4 -1.50 -2.95 8.08
N ALA A 5 -1.43 -2.09 7.06
CA ALA A 5 -0.32 -2.04 6.12
C ALA A 5 1.01 -1.68 6.82
N LYS A 6 0.99 -0.70 7.73
CA LYS A 6 2.16 -0.30 8.53
C LYS A 6 2.66 -1.46 9.40
N LEU A 7 1.77 -2.09 10.17
CA LEU A 7 2.13 -3.23 11.04
C LEU A 7 2.65 -4.43 10.24
N ALA A 8 2.00 -4.75 9.12
CA ALA A 8 2.44 -5.84 8.25
C ALA A 8 3.83 -5.57 7.67
N TYR A 9 4.12 -4.34 7.26
CA TYR A 9 5.44 -3.97 6.76
C TYR A 9 6.51 -4.04 7.86
N LEU A 10 6.21 -3.56 9.07
CA LEU A 10 7.12 -3.69 10.22
C LEU A 10 7.38 -5.16 10.57
N ALA A 11 6.34 -6.00 10.55
CA ALA A 11 6.49 -7.44 10.79
C ALA A 11 7.34 -8.10 9.68
N TYR A 12 7.14 -7.71 8.42
CA TYR A 12 7.97 -8.15 7.31
C TYR A 12 9.44 -7.77 7.54
N GLN A 13 9.75 -6.50 7.85
CA GLN A 13 11.10 -6.06 8.14
C GLN A 13 11.71 -6.86 9.32
N LYS A 14 10.94 -7.05 10.39
CA LYS A 14 11.37 -7.84 11.55
C LYS A 14 11.70 -9.30 11.19
N SER A 15 10.90 -9.89 10.32
CA SER A 15 11.13 -11.27 9.85
C SER A 15 12.41 -11.41 9.03
N ARG A 16 12.95 -10.29 8.54
CA ARG A 16 14.18 -10.24 7.73
C ARG A 16 15.45 -10.03 8.56
N GLU A 17 15.33 -9.59 9.80
CA GLU A 17 16.50 -9.35 10.65
C GLU A 17 17.37 -10.60 10.76
N GLY A 18 18.67 -10.44 10.54
CA GLY A 18 19.65 -11.53 10.58
C GLY A 18 19.64 -12.49 9.38
N LYS A 19 18.77 -12.26 8.38
CA LYS A 19 18.75 -13.02 7.13
C LYS A 19 19.56 -12.28 6.05
N GLY A 20 20.13 -13.04 5.13
CA GLY A 20 20.82 -12.47 3.97
C GLY A 20 19.86 -11.73 3.02
N PRO A 21 20.42 -11.06 1.99
CA PRO A 21 19.60 -10.35 1.02
C PRO A 21 18.66 -11.31 0.27
N GLU A 22 17.43 -10.87 0.03
CA GLU A 22 16.49 -11.58 -0.83
C GLU A 22 16.71 -11.21 -2.29
N PRO A 23 16.45 -12.14 -3.21
CA PRO A 23 16.56 -11.86 -4.64
C PRO A 23 15.43 -10.91 -5.10
N THR A 24 15.71 -10.12 -6.12
CA THR A 24 14.65 -9.47 -6.91
C THR A 24 13.88 -10.52 -7.69
N ILE A 25 12.57 -10.32 -7.82
CA ILE A 25 11.70 -11.16 -8.64
C ILE A 25 11.05 -10.24 -9.67
N ASP A 26 11.15 -10.60 -10.94
CA ASP A 26 10.65 -9.81 -12.07
C ASP A 26 11.13 -8.34 -12.07
N GLY A 27 12.35 -8.11 -11.58
CA GLY A 27 12.95 -6.78 -11.49
C GLY A 27 12.52 -5.95 -10.27
N PHE A 28 11.66 -6.47 -9.40
CA PHE A 28 11.22 -5.78 -8.19
C PHE A 28 12.02 -6.21 -6.96
N THR A 29 12.39 -5.23 -6.13
CA THR A 29 13.01 -5.50 -4.84
C THR A 29 12.02 -6.17 -3.87
N PRO A 30 12.50 -6.82 -2.80
CA PRO A 30 11.62 -7.42 -1.81
C PRO A 30 10.61 -6.44 -1.18
N GLU A 31 11.02 -5.19 -0.93
CA GLU A 31 10.14 -4.13 -0.43
C GLU A 31 9.06 -3.76 -1.46
N GLN A 32 9.45 -3.63 -2.72
CA GLN A 32 8.50 -3.38 -3.81
C GLN A 32 7.51 -4.52 -3.95
N GLN A 33 7.97 -5.76 -3.86
CA GLN A 33 7.10 -6.95 -3.91
C GLN A 33 6.07 -6.95 -2.77
N PHE A 34 6.47 -6.54 -1.55
CA PHE A 34 5.53 -6.40 -0.43
C PHE A 34 4.38 -5.45 -0.77
N PHE A 35 4.69 -4.27 -1.29
CA PHE A 35 3.66 -3.28 -1.63
C PHE A 35 2.83 -3.67 -2.86
N LEU A 36 3.45 -4.32 -3.85
CA LEU A 36 2.72 -4.87 -5.00
C LEU A 36 1.74 -5.97 -4.57
N SER A 37 2.13 -6.83 -3.64
CA SER A 37 1.23 -7.85 -3.08
C SER A 37 0.03 -7.24 -2.35
N TRP A 38 0.23 -6.13 -1.64
CA TRP A 38 -0.88 -5.36 -1.05
C TRP A 38 -1.86 -4.88 -2.11
N GLY A 39 -1.34 -4.37 -3.24
CA GLY A 39 -2.16 -3.95 -4.38
C GLY A 39 -2.91 -5.11 -5.03
N GLN A 40 -2.24 -6.23 -5.26
CA GLN A 40 -2.81 -7.43 -5.88
C GLN A 40 -3.97 -8.01 -5.08
N TRP A 41 -3.87 -8.00 -3.75
CA TRP A 41 -4.96 -8.47 -2.89
C TRP A 41 -6.27 -7.70 -3.08
N ARG A 42 -6.20 -6.47 -3.57
CA ARG A 42 -7.34 -5.59 -3.87
C ARG A 42 -7.50 -5.33 -5.37
N GLY A 43 -6.94 -6.18 -6.23
CA GLY A 43 -7.04 -6.08 -7.68
C GLY A 43 -8.43 -6.41 -8.24
N ASP A 44 -9.47 -5.83 -7.65
CA ASP A 44 -10.85 -6.06 -8.04
C ASP A 44 -11.20 -5.25 -9.30
N GLU A 45 -11.78 -5.91 -10.28
CA GLU A 45 -12.49 -5.26 -11.37
C GLU A 45 -14.00 -5.42 -11.15
N ILE A 46 -14.65 -4.36 -10.67
CA ILE A 46 -16.06 -4.35 -10.29
C ILE A 46 -16.88 -3.62 -11.36
N ARG A 47 -18.00 -4.22 -11.78
CA ARG A 47 -18.92 -3.58 -12.71
C ARG A 47 -19.44 -2.25 -12.14
N PRO A 48 -19.62 -1.19 -12.95
CA PRO A 48 -20.03 0.12 -12.46
C PRO A 48 -21.33 0.12 -11.65
N GLU A 49 -22.29 -0.72 -12.02
CA GLU A 49 -23.57 -0.82 -11.32
C GLU A 49 -23.37 -1.40 -9.90
N THR A 50 -22.58 -2.47 -9.78
CA THR A 50 -22.23 -3.08 -8.50
C THR A 50 -21.47 -2.10 -7.63
N GLN A 51 -20.52 -1.35 -8.22
CA GLN A 51 -19.73 -0.35 -7.50
C GLN A 51 -20.61 0.76 -6.92
N ARG A 52 -21.63 1.24 -7.67
CA ARG A 52 -22.60 2.22 -7.16
C ARG A 52 -23.38 1.70 -5.97
N THR A 53 -23.82 0.44 -6.03
CA THR A 53 -24.54 -0.19 -4.92
C THR A 53 -23.63 -0.35 -3.69
N MET A 54 -22.37 -0.73 -3.89
CA MET A 54 -21.40 -0.83 -2.79
C MET A 54 -21.15 0.52 -2.11
N ILE A 55 -20.99 1.59 -2.87
CA ILE A 55 -20.78 2.94 -2.32
C ILE A 55 -21.96 3.38 -1.44
N GLN A 56 -23.18 2.93 -1.74
CA GLN A 56 -24.37 3.28 -0.98
C GLN A 56 -24.56 2.44 0.29
N GLY A 57 -24.11 1.20 0.29
CA GLY A 57 -24.41 0.23 1.36
C GLY A 57 -23.22 -0.31 2.13
N ASP A 58 -22.03 -0.26 1.58
CA ASP A 58 -20.81 -0.74 2.23
C ASP A 58 -20.07 0.43 2.92
N PRO A 59 -19.71 0.31 4.20
CA PRO A 59 -18.93 1.34 4.89
C PRO A 59 -17.49 1.46 4.39
N HIS A 60 -17.02 0.51 3.57
CA HIS A 60 -15.67 0.52 3.05
C HIS A 60 -15.57 1.29 1.72
N PRO A 61 -14.51 2.06 1.51
CA PRO A 61 -14.19 2.60 0.19
C PRO A 61 -13.95 1.49 -0.84
N ILE A 62 -14.11 1.80 -2.11
CA ILE A 62 -13.75 0.90 -3.20
C ILE A 62 -12.24 0.59 -3.20
N ALA A 63 -11.87 -0.56 -3.78
CA ALA A 63 -10.52 -1.13 -3.75
C ALA A 63 -9.40 -0.12 -4.06
N LYS A 64 -9.56 0.71 -5.08
CA LYS A 64 -8.60 1.76 -5.46
C LYS A 64 -8.20 2.66 -4.28
N PHE A 65 -9.16 3.11 -3.48
CA PHE A 65 -8.87 3.98 -2.34
C PHE A 65 -8.31 3.22 -1.14
N ARG A 66 -8.68 1.93 -1.00
CA ARG A 66 -8.14 1.05 0.04
C ARG A 66 -6.69 0.65 -0.21
N VAL A 67 -6.20 0.75 -1.44
CA VAL A 67 -4.79 0.57 -1.80
C VAL A 67 -4.06 1.90 -1.76
N ASN A 68 -4.46 2.84 -2.60
CA ASN A 68 -3.70 4.07 -2.83
C ASN A 68 -3.73 5.00 -1.61
N GLY A 69 -4.83 5.05 -0.88
CA GLY A 69 -4.95 5.85 0.34
C GLY A 69 -3.91 5.47 1.40
N PRO A 70 -3.89 4.22 1.89
CA PRO A 70 -2.87 3.76 2.83
C PRO A 70 -1.44 3.94 2.31
N LEU A 71 -1.15 3.46 1.09
CA LEU A 71 0.22 3.47 0.57
C LEU A 71 0.79 4.87 0.41
N SER A 72 -0.02 5.84 -0.05
CA SER A 72 0.43 7.24 -0.18
C SER A 72 0.78 7.91 1.16
N ASN A 73 0.34 7.36 2.28
CA ASN A 73 0.66 7.82 3.63
C ASN A 73 1.89 7.13 4.24
N LEU A 74 2.42 6.08 3.61
CA LEU A 74 3.54 5.31 4.14
C LEU A 74 4.88 5.79 3.53
N PRO A 75 5.80 6.37 4.33
CA PRO A 75 7.13 6.73 3.85
C PRO A 75 7.86 5.56 3.20
N ALA A 76 7.77 4.36 3.79
CA ALA A 76 8.39 3.16 3.28
C ALA A 76 7.96 2.79 1.84
N PHE A 77 6.70 3.08 1.46
CA PHE A 77 6.25 2.94 0.07
C PHE A 77 7.01 3.90 -0.85
N SER A 78 7.07 5.18 -0.47
CA SER A 78 7.78 6.19 -1.25
C SER A 78 9.27 5.87 -1.41
N GLU A 79 9.90 5.35 -0.36
CA GLU A 79 11.31 4.91 -0.36
C GLU A 79 11.51 3.71 -1.29
N ALA A 80 10.68 2.68 -1.19
CA ALA A 80 10.77 1.46 -2.00
C ALA A 80 10.69 1.74 -3.50
N PHE A 81 9.88 2.73 -3.90
CA PHE A 81 9.69 3.10 -5.31
C PHE A 81 10.47 4.36 -5.72
N SER A 82 11.34 4.88 -4.85
CA SER A 82 12.13 6.10 -5.11
C SER A 82 11.28 7.29 -5.52
N CYS A 83 10.07 7.40 -4.95
CA CYS A 83 9.14 8.48 -5.21
C CYS A 83 9.65 9.81 -4.65
N LYS A 84 9.28 10.89 -5.32
CA LYS A 84 9.66 12.27 -4.95
C LYS A 84 8.46 13.06 -4.43
N SER A 85 8.73 14.11 -3.70
CA SER A 85 7.70 15.07 -3.32
C SER A 85 6.99 15.60 -4.58
N GLY A 86 5.66 15.58 -4.56
CA GLY A 86 4.82 15.97 -5.68
C GLY A 86 4.34 14.81 -6.57
N ASP A 87 4.90 13.62 -6.42
CA ASP A 87 4.39 12.44 -7.12
C ASP A 87 2.98 12.07 -6.60
N ALA A 88 2.11 11.58 -7.50
CA ALA A 88 0.70 11.31 -7.21
C ALA A 88 0.45 10.37 -6.02
N MET A 89 1.39 9.45 -5.76
CA MET A 89 1.32 8.48 -4.66
C MET A 89 2.15 8.91 -3.43
N VAL A 90 2.50 10.19 -3.32
CA VAL A 90 3.23 10.74 -2.16
C VAL A 90 2.39 11.82 -1.51
N ARG A 91 1.86 11.53 -0.33
CA ARG A 91 1.18 12.54 0.48
C ARG A 91 2.21 13.40 1.21
N PRO A 92 2.10 14.75 1.17
CA PRO A 92 2.94 15.64 1.95
C PRO A 92 2.94 15.29 3.44
N LYS A 93 4.04 15.49 4.12
CA LYS A 93 4.20 15.07 5.53
C LYS A 93 3.12 15.68 6.43
N GLU A 94 2.79 16.93 6.23
CA GLU A 94 1.77 17.69 6.96
C GLU A 94 0.35 17.15 6.77
N ASP A 95 0.09 16.46 5.66
CA ASP A 95 -1.22 15.92 5.30
C ASP A 95 -1.33 14.40 5.57
N ARG A 96 -0.26 13.77 6.03
CA ARG A 96 -0.27 12.32 6.27
C ARG A 96 -1.12 11.98 7.49
N CYS A 97 -1.96 10.95 7.30
CA CYS A 97 -2.58 10.31 8.44
C CYS A 97 -1.55 9.39 9.11
N GLU A 98 -1.33 9.57 10.39
CA GLU A 98 -0.52 8.66 11.20
C GLU A 98 -1.41 7.82 12.10
N VAL A 99 -1.13 6.51 12.13
CA VAL A 99 -1.79 5.55 13.00
C VAL A 99 -0.69 4.88 13.79
N TRP A 100 -0.67 5.10 15.14
CA TRP A 100 0.35 4.66 16.12
C TRP A 100 1.76 4.50 15.56
#